data_89ba2b74d738f280b3166ee33e166414
#
_entry.id   89ba2b74d738f280b3166ee33e166414
#
_cell.length_a   1.000
_cell.length_b   1.000
_cell.length_c   1.000
_cell.angle_alpha   90.00
_cell.angle_beta   90.00
_cell.angle_gamma   90.00
#
_symmetry.space_group_name_H-M   'P 1'
#
loop_
_entity.id
_entity.type
_entity.pdbx_description
1 polymer ?
#
loop_
_entity_poly.entity_id
_entity_poly.type
_entity_poly.pdbx_seq_one_letter_code
_entity_poly.pdbx_strand_id
1 'polypeptide(L)'
;TYNGIDYLLQNKKSVEIGPATLCDKSGNTCKSPAIGQTFSLVYQVYIISTGRRVTGEGKIDDNLKLSLFQVDGQGGLRNGTAGANYNLFITGLNRIRTMACVPTVSISPSEINFGDIPAGNARPGYYEKTRPFTVTYGLVKQGNGSDCGTEPMLATFSTTNTIQESAIILPQPDSGFGIAISPNASMHPLIEMNAPIHFTLATGATLASTYTAGLLWLSRTPKLGPFSATAKITVTFE
;
A
#
# COMPACT_ATOMS: atom_id res chain seq x y z
N THR A 1 -10.44 6.99 22.06
CA THR A 1 -10.95 7.46 20.76
C THR A 1 -10.55 8.90 20.57
N TYR A 2 -10.01 9.22 19.42
CA TYR A 2 -9.72 10.59 19.02
C TYR A 2 -10.25 10.79 17.59
N ASN A 3 -11.10 11.78 17.36
CA ASN A 3 -11.78 12.04 16.09
C ASN A 3 -12.36 10.78 15.40
N GLY A 4 -13.04 9.93 16.16
CA GLY A 4 -13.64 8.70 15.65
C GLY A 4 -12.68 7.53 15.45
N ILE A 5 -11.38 7.72 15.66
CA ILE A 5 -10.38 6.66 15.59
C ILE A 5 -10.08 6.16 16.98
N ASP A 6 -10.31 4.88 17.21
CA ASP A 6 -9.94 4.22 18.46
C ASP A 6 -8.49 3.77 18.39
N TYR A 7 -7.73 4.07 19.44
CA TYR A 7 -6.42 3.49 19.64
C TYR A 7 -6.34 2.86 21.04
N LEU A 8 -5.67 1.74 21.12
CA LEU A 8 -5.48 0.99 22.34
C LEU A 8 -4.01 0.65 22.50
N LEU A 9 -3.42 1.14 23.59
CA LEU A 9 -2.12 0.67 24.04
C LEU A 9 -2.35 -0.54 24.94
N GLN A 10 -2.04 -1.72 24.42
CA GLN A 10 -2.07 -2.96 25.21
C GLN A 10 -0.79 -3.09 26.03
N ASN A 11 -0.89 -3.82 27.14
CA ASN A 11 0.26 -4.13 28.02
C ASN A 11 0.92 -2.92 28.69
N LYS A 12 0.14 -2.05 29.29
CA LYS A 12 0.64 -1.00 30.17
C LYS A 12 1.27 -1.58 31.45
N LYS A 13 2.26 -2.44 31.32
CA LYS A 13 3.00 -3.00 32.44
C LYS A 13 4.39 -2.38 32.49
N SER A 14 4.80 -1.98 33.67
CA SER A 14 6.17 -1.67 33.95
C SER A 14 6.96 -2.96 34.17
N VAL A 15 8.09 -3.07 33.53
CA VAL A 15 9.01 -4.20 33.66
C VAL A 15 10.38 -3.64 34.01
N GLU A 16 11.02 -4.20 35.02
CA GLU A 16 12.39 -3.88 35.35
C GLU A 16 13.30 -4.52 34.29
N ILE A 17 14.12 -3.69 33.63
CA ILE A 17 15.00 -4.10 32.54
C ILE A 17 16.48 -4.13 32.92
N GLY A 18 16.78 -3.79 34.16
CA GLY A 18 18.15 -3.81 34.71
C GLY A 18 18.21 -3.20 36.10
N PRO A 19 19.36 -3.25 36.76
CA PRO A 19 19.54 -2.62 38.07
C PRO A 19 19.28 -1.12 37.97
N ALA A 20 18.31 -0.66 38.73
CA ALA A 20 17.91 0.73 38.75
C ALA A 20 19.01 1.61 39.35
N THR A 21 19.29 2.74 38.72
CA THR A 21 20.03 3.82 39.34
C THR A 21 19.19 4.45 40.43
N LEU A 22 19.62 4.30 41.65
CA LEU A 22 18.94 4.92 42.79
C LEU A 22 19.26 6.42 42.82
N CYS A 23 18.27 7.22 42.50
CA CYS A 23 18.35 8.67 42.68
C CYS A 23 17.57 9.08 43.92
N ASP A 24 18.01 10.11 44.59
CA ASP A 24 17.24 10.72 45.67
C ASP A 24 15.92 11.31 45.11
N LYS A 25 14.96 11.59 46.02
CA LYS A 25 13.67 12.14 45.61
C LYS A 25 13.75 13.51 44.96
N SER A 26 14.88 14.22 45.14
CA SER A 26 15.11 15.53 44.52
C SER A 26 15.68 15.43 43.13
N GLY A 27 16.17 14.27 42.73
CA GLY A 27 16.79 14.04 41.41
C GLY A 27 18.21 14.54 41.29
N ASN A 28 18.75 15.14 42.33
CA ASN A 28 20.07 15.79 42.24
C ASN A 28 21.24 14.84 42.52
N THR A 29 20.99 13.74 43.17
CA THR A 29 22.05 12.76 43.51
C THR A 29 21.59 11.36 43.08
N CYS A 30 22.16 10.85 42.05
CA CYS A 30 21.98 9.47 41.62
C CYS A 30 23.21 8.67 41.96
N LYS A 31 23.09 7.64 42.79
CA LYS A 31 24.16 6.64 42.98
C LYS A 31 24.12 5.72 41.77
N SER A 32 25.00 5.95 40.85
CA SER A 32 25.19 5.07 39.71
C SER A 32 25.95 3.82 40.14
N PRO A 33 25.38 2.64 40.01
CA PRO A 33 26.19 1.47 39.85
C PRO A 33 26.75 1.54 38.44
N ALA A 34 27.99 1.90 38.33
CA ALA A 34 28.84 1.79 37.16
C ALA A 34 28.16 1.63 35.76
N ILE A 35 28.42 2.63 34.91
CA ILE A 35 28.54 2.49 33.45
C ILE A 35 27.34 1.91 32.73
N GLY A 36 26.75 2.75 31.89
CA GLY A 36 25.61 2.52 31.04
C GLY A 36 25.37 1.08 30.61
N GLN A 37 24.26 0.51 31.08
CA GLN A 37 23.79 -0.76 30.57
C GLN A 37 23.09 -0.53 29.24
N THR A 38 23.50 -1.30 28.24
CA THR A 38 22.83 -1.33 26.94
C THR A 38 21.81 -2.46 26.96
N PHE A 39 20.57 -2.17 26.59
CA PHE A 39 19.56 -3.19 26.33
C PHE A 39 19.04 -3.03 24.92
N SER A 40 18.59 -4.13 24.35
CA SER A 40 17.95 -4.15 23.04
C SER A 40 16.46 -4.41 23.22
N LEU A 41 15.62 -3.56 22.63
CA LEU A 41 14.16 -3.71 22.64
C LEU A 41 13.67 -3.94 21.21
N VAL A 42 13.03 -5.08 21.00
CA VAL A 42 12.35 -5.40 19.73
C VAL A 42 10.85 -5.23 19.93
N TYR A 43 10.20 -4.43 19.12
CA TYR A 43 8.77 -4.19 19.18
C TYR A 43 8.16 -4.16 17.78
N GLN A 44 6.86 -4.46 17.73
CA GLN A 44 6.05 -4.35 16.53
C GLN A 44 4.82 -3.51 16.84
N VAL A 45 4.46 -2.63 15.91
CA VAL A 45 3.28 -1.78 16.02
C VAL A 45 2.30 -2.17 14.94
N TYR A 46 1.06 -2.44 15.32
CA TYR A 46 -0.01 -2.82 14.42
C TYR A 46 -1.15 -1.83 14.49
N ILE A 47 -1.74 -1.53 13.34
CA ILE A 47 -3.04 -0.87 13.26
C ILE A 47 -4.06 -2.00 13.05
N ILE A 48 -5.02 -2.10 13.96
CA ILE A 48 -6.07 -3.12 13.89
C ILE A 48 -7.44 -2.45 13.79
N SER A 49 -8.32 -3.04 12.99
CA SER A 49 -9.72 -2.63 12.96
C SER A 49 -10.40 -3.09 14.25
N THR A 50 -11.10 -2.19 14.93
CA THR A 50 -11.91 -2.51 16.13
C THR A 50 -13.28 -3.05 15.77
N GLY A 51 -13.64 -3.10 14.47
CA GLY A 51 -14.97 -3.48 14.00
C GLY A 51 -16.05 -2.41 14.28
N ARG A 52 -15.72 -1.29 14.87
CA ARG A 52 -16.67 -0.19 15.07
C ARG A 52 -16.90 0.55 13.77
N ARG A 53 -18.16 0.89 13.49
CA ARG A 53 -18.49 1.73 12.34
C ARG A 53 -17.92 3.12 12.53
N VAL A 54 -17.26 3.61 11.50
CA VAL A 54 -16.87 5.01 11.41
C VAL A 54 -18.11 5.80 11.00
N THR A 55 -18.52 6.75 11.80
CA THR A 55 -19.73 7.57 11.56
C THR A 55 -19.44 8.87 10.83
N GLY A 56 -18.19 9.12 10.46
CA GLY A 56 -17.75 10.31 9.75
C GLY A 56 -16.30 10.19 9.31
N GLU A 57 -15.83 11.18 8.56
CA GLU A 57 -14.41 11.30 8.26
C GLU A 57 -13.64 11.68 9.52
N GLY A 58 -12.67 10.86 9.88
CA GLY A 58 -11.81 11.11 11.02
C GLY A 58 -10.40 11.45 10.58
N LYS A 59 -9.91 12.62 10.94
CA LYS A 59 -8.51 13.02 10.81
C LYS A 59 -7.89 13.12 12.19
N ILE A 60 -6.73 12.51 12.38
CA ILE A 60 -5.93 12.66 13.59
C ILE A 60 -5.21 14.02 13.54
N ASP A 61 -5.14 14.70 14.68
CA ASP A 61 -4.43 15.98 14.80
C ASP A 61 -2.96 15.83 14.36
N ASP A 62 -2.48 16.80 13.60
CA ASP A 62 -1.11 16.82 13.07
C ASP A 62 -0.05 16.82 14.17
N ASN A 63 -0.41 17.32 15.36
CA ASN A 63 0.48 17.41 16.51
C ASN A 63 0.37 16.20 17.48
N LEU A 64 -0.52 15.24 17.19
CA LEU A 64 -0.67 14.09 18.08
C LEU A 64 0.60 13.25 18.08
N LYS A 65 1.15 13.10 19.28
CA LYS A 65 2.26 12.21 19.58
C LYS A 65 1.75 11.12 20.52
N LEU A 66 1.73 9.88 20.08
CA LEU A 66 1.39 8.74 20.93
C LEU A 66 2.67 8.16 21.52
N SER A 67 2.80 8.22 22.86
CA SER A 67 3.87 7.52 23.55
C SER A 67 3.62 6.02 23.49
N LEU A 68 4.56 5.28 22.91
CA LEU A 68 4.51 3.82 22.84
C LEU A 68 5.06 3.18 24.09
N PHE A 69 6.20 3.61 24.50
CA PHE A 69 6.85 3.19 25.74
C PHE A 69 7.83 4.25 26.20
N GLN A 70 8.16 4.12 27.47
CA GLN A 70 9.06 4.99 28.17
C GLN A 70 10.03 4.14 28.98
N VAL A 71 11.27 4.57 29.01
CA VAL A 71 12.31 4.03 29.88
C VAL A 71 12.73 5.12 30.84
N ASP A 72 12.60 4.87 32.11
CA ASP A 72 13.00 5.80 33.18
C ASP A 72 13.69 5.08 34.32
N GLY A 73 14.31 5.85 35.21
CA GLY A 73 14.91 5.32 36.44
C GLY A 73 13.87 5.02 37.51
N GLN A 74 14.31 4.43 38.58
CA GLN A 74 13.49 4.17 39.77
C GLN A 74 12.91 5.50 40.32
N GLY A 75 11.61 5.55 40.48
CA GLY A 75 10.88 6.73 40.95
C GLY A 75 10.15 7.51 39.86
N GLY A 76 10.18 7.04 38.62
CA GLY A 76 9.36 7.53 37.49
C GLY A 76 9.98 8.68 36.72
N LEU A 77 9.15 9.32 35.91
CA LEU A 77 9.52 10.40 34.99
C LEU A 77 10.20 11.59 35.69
N ARG A 78 11.40 11.91 35.21
CA ARG A 78 12.13 13.11 35.61
C ARG A 78 12.25 14.08 34.46
N ASN A 79 11.24 14.92 34.31
CA ASN A 79 11.14 15.84 33.19
C ASN A 79 12.16 16.98 33.21
N GLY A 80 12.86 17.17 34.34
CA GLY A 80 13.81 18.28 34.52
C GLY A 80 15.29 17.92 34.30
N THR A 81 15.63 16.66 34.08
CA THR A 81 17.03 16.22 33.96
C THR A 81 17.28 15.63 32.59
N ALA A 82 18.16 16.25 31.81
CA ALA A 82 18.56 15.75 30.50
C ALA A 82 19.17 14.34 30.62
N GLY A 83 18.70 13.42 29.78
CA GLY A 83 19.18 12.03 29.72
C GLY A 83 18.64 11.11 30.83
N ALA A 84 17.74 11.59 31.68
CA ALA A 84 17.19 10.77 32.78
C ALA A 84 16.04 9.83 32.36
N ASN A 85 15.48 10.03 31.20
CA ASN A 85 14.41 9.19 30.62
C ASN A 85 14.51 9.13 29.12
N TYR A 86 13.91 8.11 28.55
CA TYR A 86 13.73 7.93 27.12
C TYR A 86 12.25 7.69 26.82
N ASN A 87 11.71 8.40 25.86
CA ASN A 87 10.35 8.19 25.37
C ASN A 87 10.36 7.94 23.87
N LEU A 88 9.71 6.87 23.46
CA LEU A 88 9.45 6.61 22.04
C LEU A 88 8.02 7.04 21.70
N PHE A 89 7.90 7.89 20.70
CA PHE A 89 6.63 8.37 20.19
C PHE A 89 6.40 7.93 18.77
N ILE A 90 5.14 7.67 18.41
CA ILE A 90 4.69 7.67 17.02
C ILE A 90 4.20 9.07 16.69
N THR A 91 4.64 9.58 15.56
CA THR A 91 4.19 10.84 14.95
C THR A 91 3.70 10.59 13.53
N GLY A 92 3.11 11.59 12.88
CA GLY A 92 2.62 11.47 11.49
C GLY A 92 1.32 10.66 11.38
N LEU A 93 0.60 10.47 12.47
CA LEU A 93 -0.69 9.77 12.50
C LEU A 93 -1.80 10.54 11.76
N ASN A 94 -1.59 11.82 11.47
CA ASN A 94 -2.45 12.66 10.64
C ASN A 94 -2.59 12.15 9.19
N ARG A 95 -1.68 11.28 8.75
CA ARG A 95 -1.77 10.59 7.46
C ARG A 95 -2.77 9.42 7.46
N ILE A 96 -3.22 9.00 8.64
CA ILE A 96 -4.24 7.97 8.78
C ILE A 96 -5.60 8.64 8.70
N ARG A 97 -6.36 8.30 7.68
CA ARG A 97 -7.74 8.76 7.48
C ARG A 97 -8.69 7.57 7.55
N THR A 98 -9.86 7.79 8.10
CA THR A 98 -10.98 6.85 7.98
C THR A 98 -11.89 7.34 6.87
N MET A 99 -12.14 6.47 5.90
CA MET A 99 -12.96 6.80 4.75
C MET A 99 -14.31 6.08 4.84
N ALA A 100 -15.38 6.81 4.59
CA ALA A 100 -16.74 6.25 4.52
C ALA A 100 -17.06 5.60 3.17
N CYS A 101 -16.12 5.63 2.23
CA CYS A 101 -16.27 5.08 0.89
C CYS A 101 -15.26 3.98 0.63
N VAL A 102 -15.59 3.15 -0.37
CA VAL A 102 -14.72 2.07 -0.85
C VAL A 102 -14.50 2.24 -2.34
N PRO A 103 -13.26 2.18 -2.81
CA PRO A 103 -12.98 2.09 -4.23
C PRO A 103 -13.43 0.73 -4.77
N THR A 104 -14.00 0.75 -5.95
CA THR A 104 -14.39 -0.45 -6.69
C THR A 104 -13.75 -0.44 -8.06
N VAL A 105 -13.50 -1.63 -8.60
CA VAL A 105 -12.99 -1.82 -9.95
C VAL A 105 -13.66 -3.02 -10.60
N SER A 106 -14.04 -2.87 -11.85
CA SER A 106 -14.52 -3.96 -12.70
C SER A 106 -13.85 -3.92 -14.07
N ILE A 107 -13.73 -5.08 -14.70
CA ILE A 107 -13.07 -5.25 -15.99
C ILE A 107 -14.02 -5.97 -16.94
N SER A 108 -14.17 -5.46 -18.16
CA SER A 108 -15.01 -6.07 -19.18
C SER A 108 -14.32 -6.02 -20.56
N PRO A 109 -14.13 -7.18 -21.22
CA PRO A 109 -14.26 -8.52 -20.68
C PRO A 109 -13.17 -8.81 -19.64
N SER A 110 -13.45 -9.68 -18.67
CA SER A 110 -12.48 -10.10 -17.62
C SER A 110 -11.44 -11.09 -18.14
N GLU A 111 -11.72 -11.72 -19.28
CA GLU A 111 -10.82 -12.62 -19.99
C GLU A 111 -10.62 -12.14 -21.42
N ILE A 112 -9.37 -12.05 -21.84
CA ILE A 112 -8.96 -11.60 -23.18
C ILE A 112 -8.44 -12.81 -23.96
N ASN A 113 -9.24 -13.26 -24.91
CA ASN A 113 -8.85 -14.38 -25.78
C ASN A 113 -8.25 -13.85 -27.08
N PHE A 114 -7.00 -14.18 -27.31
CA PHE A 114 -6.31 -13.87 -28.58
C PHE A 114 -6.62 -14.89 -29.68
N GLY A 115 -7.19 -16.07 -29.34
CA GLY A 115 -7.40 -17.17 -30.26
C GLY A 115 -6.11 -17.78 -30.78
N ASP A 116 -6.18 -18.49 -31.88
CA ASP A 116 -5.00 -19.07 -32.50
C ASP A 116 -4.09 -18.00 -33.12
N ILE A 117 -2.81 -18.13 -32.85
CA ILE A 117 -1.78 -17.17 -33.27
C ILE A 117 -0.78 -17.92 -34.16
N PRO A 118 -0.74 -17.61 -35.47
CA PRO A 118 0.22 -18.23 -36.37
C PRO A 118 1.63 -17.67 -36.14
N ALA A 119 2.55 -18.52 -35.67
CA ALA A 119 3.92 -18.15 -35.35
C ALA A 119 4.86 -18.00 -36.60
N GLY A 120 4.41 -18.46 -37.76
CA GLY A 120 5.24 -18.46 -38.99
C GLY A 120 5.64 -17.06 -39.45
N ASN A 121 4.93 -16.03 -39.05
CA ASN A 121 5.20 -14.63 -39.40
C ASN A 121 5.75 -13.81 -38.21
N ALA A 122 6.20 -14.47 -37.14
CA ALA A 122 6.68 -13.79 -35.96
C ALA A 122 7.84 -12.82 -36.29
N ARG A 123 7.66 -11.56 -35.92
CA ARG A 123 8.64 -10.49 -36.11
C ARG A 123 8.85 -9.76 -34.81
N PRO A 124 10.05 -9.79 -34.21
CA PRO A 124 10.32 -9.05 -32.98
C PRO A 124 9.91 -7.56 -33.10
N GLY A 125 9.24 -7.06 -32.07
CA GLY A 125 8.73 -5.69 -32.05
C GLY A 125 7.36 -5.49 -32.70
N TYR A 126 6.76 -6.53 -33.27
CA TYR A 126 5.47 -6.44 -33.96
C TYR A 126 4.32 -6.99 -33.08
N TYR A 127 3.20 -6.27 -33.03
CA TYR A 127 1.95 -6.74 -32.38
C TYR A 127 1.17 -7.59 -33.37
N GLU A 128 0.99 -8.86 -33.07
CA GLU A 128 0.25 -9.80 -33.92
C GLU A 128 -1.26 -9.62 -33.79
N LYS A 129 -1.75 -9.47 -32.58
CA LYS A 129 -3.16 -9.21 -32.29
C LYS A 129 -3.31 -8.23 -31.13
N THR A 130 -4.33 -7.42 -31.21
CA THR A 130 -4.73 -6.52 -30.14
C THR A 130 -6.20 -6.75 -29.79
N ARG A 131 -6.57 -6.52 -28.53
CA ARG A 131 -7.92 -6.66 -28.02
C ARG A 131 -8.22 -5.54 -27.02
N PRO A 132 -9.28 -4.79 -27.25
CA PRO A 132 -9.72 -3.76 -26.30
C PRO A 132 -10.40 -4.41 -25.09
N PHE A 133 -10.29 -3.76 -23.94
CA PHE A 133 -11.05 -4.03 -22.73
C PHE A 133 -11.28 -2.74 -21.96
N THR A 134 -12.31 -2.73 -21.14
CA THR A 134 -12.67 -1.54 -20.36
C THR A 134 -12.49 -1.85 -18.88
N VAL A 135 -11.85 -0.92 -18.18
CA VAL A 135 -11.78 -0.89 -16.72
C VAL A 135 -12.71 0.20 -16.23
N THR A 136 -13.66 -0.15 -15.37
CA THR A 136 -14.56 0.81 -14.74
C THR A 136 -14.15 0.95 -13.27
N TYR A 137 -13.78 2.14 -12.89
CA TYR A 137 -13.46 2.54 -11.52
C TYR A 137 -14.70 3.17 -10.89
N GLY A 138 -14.93 2.90 -9.63
CA GLY A 138 -16.04 3.47 -8.86
C GLY A 138 -15.62 3.86 -7.46
N LEU A 139 -16.34 4.80 -6.88
CA LEU A 139 -16.23 5.17 -5.47
C LEU A 139 -17.60 5.03 -4.82
N VAL A 140 -17.77 3.99 -4.01
CA VAL A 140 -19.05 3.61 -3.44
C VAL A 140 -19.08 3.90 -1.94
N LYS A 141 -20.15 4.55 -1.51
CA LYS A 141 -20.43 4.82 -0.11
C LYS A 141 -20.69 3.54 0.67
N GLN A 142 -20.10 3.39 1.83
CA GLN A 142 -20.36 2.28 2.74
C GLN A 142 -21.53 2.59 3.69
N GLY A 143 -22.64 1.86 3.53
CA GLY A 143 -23.81 1.97 4.40
C GLY A 143 -24.42 3.38 4.41
N ASN A 144 -24.77 3.87 5.60
CA ASN A 144 -25.35 5.20 5.81
C ASN A 144 -24.31 6.27 6.14
N GLY A 145 -23.03 6.03 5.79
CA GLY A 145 -21.94 6.99 6.02
C GLY A 145 -22.10 8.31 5.24
N SER A 146 -21.31 9.31 5.55
CA SER A 146 -21.25 10.57 4.80
C SER A 146 -20.66 10.35 3.40
N ASP A 147 -20.94 11.27 2.47
CA ASP A 147 -20.26 11.29 1.18
C ASP A 147 -18.78 11.63 1.39
N CYS A 148 -17.90 11.00 0.64
CA CYS A 148 -16.46 11.26 0.71
C CYS A 148 -16.04 12.46 -0.17
N GLY A 149 -17.00 13.06 -0.86
CA GLY A 149 -16.67 14.12 -1.81
C GLY A 149 -15.95 13.59 -3.05
N THR A 150 -14.93 14.30 -3.47
CA THR A 150 -14.03 13.91 -4.58
C THR A 150 -12.68 13.54 -3.99
N GLU A 151 -12.25 12.31 -4.25
CA GLU A 151 -11.03 11.76 -3.68
C GLU A 151 -9.98 11.49 -4.76
N PRO A 152 -8.69 11.76 -4.47
CA PRO A 152 -7.60 11.31 -5.29
C PRO A 152 -7.41 9.79 -5.14
N MET A 153 -7.24 9.13 -6.27
CA MET A 153 -7.19 7.69 -6.38
C MET A 153 -5.94 7.24 -7.14
N LEU A 154 -5.48 6.06 -6.80
CA LEU A 154 -4.39 5.37 -7.49
C LEU A 154 -4.89 4.05 -8.07
N ALA A 155 -4.65 3.82 -9.36
CA ALA A 155 -4.75 2.49 -9.95
C ALA A 155 -3.36 1.95 -10.29
N THR A 156 -3.15 0.66 -10.08
CA THR A 156 -1.88 0.00 -10.38
C THR A 156 -2.15 -1.32 -11.07
N PHE A 157 -1.52 -1.52 -12.23
CA PHE A 157 -1.47 -2.83 -12.87
C PHE A 157 -0.30 -3.62 -12.34
N SER A 158 -0.52 -4.87 -11.98
CA SER A 158 0.51 -5.78 -11.47
C SER A 158 0.30 -7.18 -12.02
N THR A 159 1.33 -8.02 -11.98
CA THR A 159 1.28 -9.41 -12.40
C THR A 159 2.20 -10.27 -11.54
N THR A 160 1.92 -11.56 -11.47
CA THR A 160 2.81 -12.58 -10.91
C THR A 160 3.70 -13.22 -11.97
N ASN A 161 3.43 -12.95 -13.25
CA ASN A 161 4.26 -13.39 -14.35
C ASN A 161 5.56 -12.59 -14.41
N THR A 162 6.57 -13.12 -15.10
CA THR A 162 7.81 -12.39 -15.38
C THR A 162 7.50 -11.14 -16.21
N ILE A 163 8.14 -10.03 -15.90
CA ILE A 163 8.00 -8.76 -16.62
C ILE A 163 9.31 -8.46 -17.35
N GLN A 164 9.21 -8.10 -18.62
CA GLN A 164 10.31 -7.58 -19.42
C GLN A 164 10.07 -6.09 -19.69
N GLU A 165 11.13 -5.26 -19.63
CA GLU A 165 11.08 -3.81 -19.92
C GLU A 165 9.98 -3.06 -19.15
N SER A 166 9.75 -3.44 -17.90
CA SER A 166 8.72 -2.92 -16.99
C SER A 166 7.26 -2.99 -17.47
N ALA A 167 6.96 -3.35 -18.72
CA ALA A 167 5.64 -3.26 -19.33
C ALA A 167 5.15 -4.53 -20.05
N ILE A 168 6.04 -5.47 -20.34
CA ILE A 168 5.72 -6.66 -21.14
C ILE A 168 5.60 -7.88 -20.21
N ILE A 169 4.43 -8.46 -20.15
CA ILE A 169 4.13 -9.64 -19.34
C ILE A 169 4.48 -10.88 -20.14
N LEU A 170 5.43 -11.68 -19.67
CA LEU A 170 5.82 -12.94 -20.29
C LEU A 170 4.96 -14.07 -19.75
N PRO A 171 4.18 -14.81 -20.58
CA PRO A 171 3.47 -16.00 -20.13
C PRO A 171 4.41 -17.06 -19.54
N GLN A 172 5.59 -17.21 -20.16
CA GLN A 172 6.74 -17.99 -19.69
C GLN A 172 8.03 -17.20 -19.98
N PRO A 173 9.09 -17.36 -19.19
CA PRO A 173 10.32 -16.58 -19.36
C PRO A 173 10.95 -16.64 -20.76
N ASP A 174 10.80 -17.76 -21.45
CA ASP A 174 11.38 -18.06 -22.78
C ASP A 174 10.33 -18.22 -23.87
N SER A 175 9.13 -17.63 -23.70
CA SER A 175 8.03 -17.76 -24.65
C SER A 175 8.34 -17.21 -26.05
N GLY A 176 9.25 -16.23 -26.15
CA GLY A 176 9.55 -15.51 -27.37
C GLY A 176 8.45 -14.52 -27.79
N PHE A 177 7.47 -14.30 -26.94
CA PHE A 177 6.43 -13.29 -27.05
C PHE A 177 5.96 -12.86 -25.67
N GLY A 178 5.31 -11.70 -25.60
CA GLY A 178 4.73 -11.17 -24.37
C GLY A 178 3.41 -10.47 -24.62
N ILE A 179 2.73 -10.13 -23.54
CA ILE A 179 1.49 -9.37 -23.57
C ILE A 179 1.77 -8.00 -22.96
N ALA A 180 1.46 -6.95 -23.71
CA ALA A 180 1.54 -5.57 -23.26
C ALA A 180 0.16 -4.95 -23.16
N ILE A 181 0.01 -3.96 -22.27
CA ILE A 181 -1.22 -3.19 -22.10
C ILE A 181 -0.92 -1.73 -22.42
N SER A 182 -1.83 -1.08 -23.15
CA SER A 182 -1.74 0.34 -23.48
C SER A 182 -3.10 1.03 -23.25
N PRO A 183 -3.11 2.31 -22.88
CA PRO A 183 -4.34 3.11 -22.89
C PRO A 183 -4.79 3.47 -24.33
N ASN A 184 -4.01 3.12 -25.35
CA ASN A 184 -4.27 3.45 -26.74
C ASN A 184 -4.32 2.21 -27.63
N ALA A 185 -5.14 2.25 -28.67
CA ALA A 185 -5.20 1.20 -29.69
C ALA A 185 -3.90 1.06 -30.49
N SER A 186 -3.09 2.12 -30.56
CA SER A 186 -1.76 2.13 -31.19
C SER A 186 -0.69 1.37 -30.40
N MET A 187 -1.02 0.87 -29.21
CA MET A 187 -0.08 0.21 -28.31
C MET A 187 1.09 1.12 -27.88
N HIS A 188 0.87 2.41 -27.79
CA HIS A 188 1.86 3.38 -27.31
C HIS A 188 1.17 4.59 -26.62
N PRO A 189 1.63 5.03 -25.42
CA PRO A 189 2.62 4.38 -24.57
C PRO A 189 2.10 3.06 -23.97
N LEU A 190 3.00 2.25 -23.45
CA LEU A 190 2.65 1.06 -22.68
C LEU A 190 2.38 1.42 -21.20
N ILE A 191 1.55 0.65 -20.58
CA ILE A 191 1.36 0.70 -19.12
C ILE A 191 2.54 -0.02 -18.45
N GLU A 192 3.27 0.71 -17.63
CA GLU A 192 4.30 0.11 -16.78
C GLU A 192 3.66 -0.63 -15.60
N MET A 193 4.08 -1.86 -15.40
CA MET A 193 3.62 -2.67 -14.27
C MET A 193 4.13 -2.07 -12.95
N ASN A 194 3.27 -2.06 -11.96
CA ASN A 194 3.51 -1.47 -10.64
C ASN A 194 3.68 0.06 -10.61
N ALA A 195 3.54 0.74 -11.74
CA ALA A 195 3.51 2.20 -11.75
C ALA A 195 2.11 2.73 -11.38
N PRO A 196 2.01 3.81 -10.60
CA PRO A 196 0.73 4.39 -10.23
C PRO A 196 0.11 5.18 -11.39
N ILE A 197 -1.19 5.02 -11.58
CA ILE A 197 -2.03 5.84 -12.46
C ILE A 197 -2.92 6.69 -11.56
N HIS A 198 -2.72 8.00 -11.59
CA HIS A 198 -3.43 8.96 -10.76
C HIS A 198 -4.73 9.42 -11.45
N PHE A 199 -5.81 9.48 -10.70
CA PHE A 199 -7.09 10.05 -11.14
C PHE A 199 -7.91 10.51 -9.93
N THR A 200 -8.97 11.23 -10.16
CA THR A 200 -9.90 11.65 -9.10
C THR A 200 -11.28 11.09 -9.37
N LEU A 201 -12.01 10.75 -8.31
CA LEU A 201 -13.34 10.20 -8.43
C LEU A 201 -14.25 10.74 -7.33
N ALA A 202 -15.43 11.23 -7.71
CA ALA A 202 -16.46 11.66 -6.77
C ALA A 202 -17.25 10.46 -6.25
N THR A 203 -17.80 10.57 -5.05
CA THR A 203 -18.67 9.56 -4.47
C THR A 203 -19.88 9.28 -5.37
N GLY A 204 -20.13 8.00 -5.65
CA GLY A 204 -21.19 7.56 -6.54
C GLY A 204 -20.89 7.71 -8.03
N ALA A 205 -19.77 8.34 -8.39
CA ALA A 205 -19.33 8.44 -9.77
C ALA A 205 -18.58 7.17 -10.22
N THR A 206 -18.57 6.95 -11.53
CA THR A 206 -17.77 5.94 -12.20
C THR A 206 -16.93 6.55 -13.30
N LEU A 207 -15.72 6.04 -13.47
CA LEU A 207 -14.83 6.39 -14.57
C LEU A 207 -14.51 5.13 -15.37
N ALA A 208 -14.91 5.10 -16.65
CA ALA A 208 -14.59 4.02 -17.55
C ALA A 208 -13.40 4.41 -18.42
N SER A 209 -12.36 3.58 -18.40
CA SER A 209 -11.16 3.74 -19.21
C SER A 209 -10.98 2.52 -20.11
N THR A 210 -10.82 2.76 -21.41
CA THR A 210 -10.56 1.69 -22.38
C THR A 210 -9.07 1.49 -22.52
N TYR A 211 -8.65 0.26 -22.42
CA TYR A 211 -7.28 -0.19 -22.64
C TYR A 211 -7.23 -1.21 -23.77
N THR A 212 -6.07 -1.40 -24.30
CA THR A 212 -5.81 -2.41 -25.34
C THR A 212 -4.73 -3.36 -24.84
N ALA A 213 -5.01 -4.66 -24.86
CA ALA A 213 -4.00 -5.69 -24.67
C ALA A 213 -3.49 -6.16 -26.03
N GLY A 214 -2.18 -6.27 -26.17
CA GLY A 214 -1.56 -6.69 -27.42
C GLY A 214 -0.56 -7.81 -27.21
N LEU A 215 -0.56 -8.81 -28.09
CA LEU A 215 0.46 -9.84 -28.17
C LEU A 215 1.62 -9.32 -29.02
N LEU A 216 2.78 -9.15 -28.38
CA LEU A 216 4.01 -8.63 -28.96
C LEU A 216 5.01 -9.76 -29.21
N TRP A 217 5.51 -9.91 -30.41
CA TRP A 217 6.61 -10.82 -30.71
C TRP A 217 7.95 -10.29 -30.19
N LEU A 218 8.68 -11.15 -29.47
CA LEU A 218 10.03 -10.86 -28.95
C LEU A 218 11.10 -11.68 -29.67
N SER A 219 10.69 -12.77 -30.36
CA SER A 219 11.58 -13.65 -31.08
C SER A 219 10.97 -14.02 -32.46
N ARG A 220 11.82 -14.39 -33.40
CA ARG A 220 11.38 -14.98 -34.67
C ARG A 220 10.99 -16.45 -34.57
N THR A 221 11.42 -17.09 -33.51
CA THR A 221 11.16 -18.50 -33.19
C THR A 221 10.49 -18.61 -31.81
N PRO A 222 9.22 -18.17 -31.68
CA PRO A 222 8.52 -18.26 -30.42
C PRO A 222 8.23 -19.71 -30.03
N LYS A 223 8.08 -19.98 -28.75
CA LYS A 223 7.69 -21.27 -28.23
C LYS A 223 6.22 -21.54 -28.58
N LEU A 224 5.96 -22.68 -29.20
CA LEU A 224 4.61 -23.09 -29.58
C LEU A 224 3.88 -23.76 -28.39
N GLY A 225 2.57 -23.59 -28.35
CA GLY A 225 1.69 -24.23 -27.35
C GLY A 225 0.69 -23.27 -26.72
N PRO A 226 -0.16 -23.77 -25.84
CA PRO A 226 -1.11 -22.93 -25.11
C PRO A 226 -0.36 -21.99 -24.16
N PHE A 227 -0.89 -20.78 -23.98
CA PHE A 227 -0.35 -19.81 -23.07
C PHE A 227 -1.44 -19.08 -22.29
N SER A 228 -1.10 -18.61 -21.12
CA SER A 228 -1.92 -17.72 -20.32
C SER A 228 -1.04 -16.77 -19.51
N ALA A 229 -1.56 -15.59 -19.24
CA ALA A 229 -0.94 -14.62 -18.35
C ALA A 229 -2.03 -13.88 -17.57
N THR A 230 -1.71 -13.44 -16.38
CA THR A 230 -2.65 -12.74 -15.52
C THR A 230 -2.15 -11.34 -15.20
N ALA A 231 -3.00 -10.35 -15.36
CA ALA A 231 -2.78 -9.01 -14.85
C ALA A 231 -3.84 -8.68 -13.79
N LYS A 232 -3.42 -8.05 -12.71
CA LYS A 232 -4.30 -7.58 -11.62
C LYS A 232 -4.32 -6.07 -11.63
N ILE A 233 -5.50 -5.49 -11.44
CA ILE A 233 -5.67 -4.05 -11.21
C ILE A 233 -6.04 -3.87 -9.74
N THR A 234 -5.32 -3.01 -9.06
CA THR A 234 -5.61 -2.60 -7.68
C THR A 234 -5.91 -1.11 -7.68
N VAL A 235 -6.96 -0.73 -6.94
CA VAL A 235 -7.37 0.68 -6.78
C VAL A 235 -7.35 1.02 -5.30
N THR A 236 -6.72 2.13 -4.95
CA THR A 236 -6.60 2.62 -3.58
C THR A 236 -6.80 4.13 -3.54
N PHE A 237 -7.04 4.68 -2.36
CA PHE A 237 -6.87 6.13 -2.13
C PHE A 237 -5.40 6.50 -2.20
N GLU A 238 -5.13 7.70 -2.68
CA GLU A 238 -3.81 8.31 -2.66
C GLU A 238 -3.40 8.81 -1.26
#